data_5c031c902f14d39f92c72f1521e49b70
#
_entry.id   5c031c902f14d39f92c72f1521e49b70
#
_cell.length_a   1.000
_cell.length_b   1.000
_cell.length_c   1.000
_cell.angle_alpha   90.00
_cell.angle_beta   90.00
_cell.angle_gamma   90.00
#
_symmetry.space_group_name_H-M   'P 1'
#
loop_
_entity.id
_entity.type
_entity.pdbx_description
1 polymer ?
#
loop_
_entity_poly.entity_id
_entity_poly.type
_entity_poly.pdbx_seq_one_letter_code
_entity_poly.pdbx_strand_id
1 'polypeptide(L)'
;MSKLTRTVNVGDVKIGGGNPVSIQSMCNTDTRDVASTVAQIKMLEDAGCEIIRVAVPDMEAAQAIAKIKQQINIPLVADIHFDYRLALECIKNGIDKVRINPGNIGSRDKVKLVADAAKANSIPIRIGVNGGSLEKELVAKYGGATADALVESAMGHIAILDELNFSDIVVSIKVSNVPVMLEAYRKFDKISDIPLHIGVTESGTERMGTVKSSVGIGALLSEGIGDTMRVSLTADPVKEIYLAKDILSVLGMRKDGVEFVSCPTCGRTQIDLIKIAREVEDRLKNMDKNIKVAVMGCAVNGPGEARDADIGIAGGKGECLIFKKGVPVRKVPEQLAVGELMKDIEKL
;
A
#
# COMPACT_ATOMS: atom_id res chain seq x y z
N MET A 1 5.31 -17.93 11.75
CA MET A 1 4.12 -17.52 10.96
C MET A 1 3.32 -16.60 11.86
N SER A 2 2.87 -15.45 11.35
CA SER A 2 1.96 -14.58 12.10
C SER A 2 0.62 -15.29 12.34
N LYS A 3 -0.12 -14.80 13.33
CA LYS A 3 -1.46 -15.30 13.64
C LYS A 3 -2.43 -14.87 12.54
N LEU A 4 -3.36 -15.74 12.14
CA LEU A 4 -4.41 -15.37 11.22
C LEU A 4 -5.32 -14.32 11.89
N THR A 5 -5.45 -13.16 11.27
CA THR A 5 -6.32 -12.08 11.77
C THR A 5 -7.79 -12.40 11.46
N ARG A 6 -8.72 -11.74 12.16
CA ARG A 6 -10.15 -11.80 11.81
C ARG A 6 -10.41 -11.09 10.48
N THR A 7 -11.51 -11.40 9.82
CA THR A 7 -11.90 -10.70 8.58
C THR A 7 -12.78 -9.49 8.90
N VAL A 8 -12.47 -8.34 8.28
CA VAL A 8 -13.28 -7.12 8.33
C VAL A 8 -13.62 -6.71 6.90
N ASN A 9 -14.91 -6.47 6.63
CA ASN A 9 -15.37 -6.05 5.30
C ASN A 9 -15.39 -4.52 5.19
N VAL A 10 -14.89 -4.00 4.08
CA VAL A 10 -14.92 -2.56 3.73
C VAL A 10 -15.53 -2.45 2.34
N GLY A 11 -16.83 -2.21 2.26
CA GLY A 11 -17.56 -2.45 1.02
C GLY A 11 -17.34 -3.90 0.55
N ASP A 12 -16.92 -4.08 -0.68
CA ASP A 12 -16.65 -5.40 -1.26
C ASP A 12 -15.23 -5.93 -0.98
N VAL A 13 -14.36 -5.13 -0.35
CA VAL A 13 -12.99 -5.52 -0.02
C VAL A 13 -12.91 -6.16 1.37
N LYS A 14 -12.36 -7.38 1.43
CA LYS A 14 -12.10 -8.12 2.68
C LYS A 14 -10.69 -7.85 3.17
N ILE A 15 -10.56 -7.40 4.42
CA ILE A 15 -9.28 -7.15 5.09
C ILE A 15 -9.07 -8.22 6.16
N GLY A 16 -7.88 -8.83 6.21
CA GLY A 16 -7.57 -9.89 7.16
C GLY A 16 -8.12 -11.26 6.77
N GLY A 17 -8.09 -12.21 7.67
CA GLY A 17 -8.60 -13.56 7.46
C GLY A 17 -7.87 -14.36 6.37
N GLY A 18 -6.62 -14.01 6.05
CA GLY A 18 -5.87 -14.64 4.97
C GLY A 18 -6.23 -14.14 3.57
N ASN A 19 -7.07 -13.11 3.46
CA ASN A 19 -7.32 -12.46 2.17
C ASN A 19 -6.08 -11.70 1.67
N PRO A 20 -5.95 -11.43 0.37
CA PRO A 20 -4.84 -10.66 -0.17
C PRO A 20 -4.69 -9.28 0.50
N VAL A 21 -3.46 -8.84 0.71
CA VAL A 21 -3.16 -7.52 1.27
C VAL A 21 -3.69 -6.44 0.34
N SER A 22 -4.61 -5.60 0.83
CA SER A 22 -5.22 -4.56 0.03
C SER A 22 -4.40 -3.27 0.02
N ILE A 23 -4.36 -2.61 -1.15
CA ILE A 23 -3.70 -1.32 -1.35
C ILE A 23 -4.69 -0.19 -1.10
N GLN A 24 -4.41 0.64 -0.10
CA GLN A 24 -5.17 1.86 0.16
C GLN A 24 -4.33 3.09 -0.17
N SER A 25 -4.96 4.13 -0.75
CA SER A 25 -4.38 5.47 -0.87
C SER A 25 -5.25 6.53 -0.21
N MET A 26 -4.89 7.80 -0.38
CA MET A 26 -5.63 8.94 0.15
C MET A 26 -5.58 10.10 -0.84
N CYS A 27 -6.74 10.69 -1.11
CA CYS A 27 -6.82 11.91 -1.90
C CYS A 27 -6.11 13.09 -1.20
N ASN A 28 -5.53 13.93 -2.01
CA ASN A 28 -4.98 15.23 -1.59
C ASN A 28 -5.82 16.42 -2.10
N THR A 29 -6.95 16.13 -2.77
CA THR A 29 -7.96 17.13 -3.17
C THR A 29 -8.80 17.58 -1.97
N ASP A 30 -9.43 18.73 -2.07
CA ASP A 30 -10.46 19.15 -1.13
C ASP A 30 -11.71 18.28 -1.32
N THR A 31 -12.14 17.58 -0.29
CA THR A 31 -13.30 16.67 -0.35
C THR A 31 -14.60 17.38 -0.69
N ARG A 32 -14.70 18.68 -0.44
CA ARG A 32 -15.85 19.53 -0.81
C ARG A 32 -15.94 19.74 -2.32
N ASP A 33 -14.80 19.72 -3.01
CA ASP A 33 -14.75 19.67 -4.48
C ASP A 33 -14.94 18.23 -4.97
N VAL A 34 -16.21 17.87 -5.12
CA VAL A 34 -16.62 16.52 -5.55
C VAL A 34 -16.01 16.15 -6.91
N ALA A 35 -15.98 17.09 -7.86
CA ALA A 35 -15.51 16.80 -9.22
C ALA A 35 -14.01 16.45 -9.24
N SER A 36 -13.18 17.28 -8.61
CA SER A 36 -11.74 17.04 -8.50
C SER A 36 -11.43 15.78 -7.70
N THR A 37 -12.16 15.54 -6.61
CA THR A 37 -11.97 14.35 -5.77
C THR A 37 -12.34 13.07 -6.53
N VAL A 38 -13.46 13.03 -7.24
CA VAL A 38 -13.86 11.90 -8.06
C VAL A 38 -12.86 11.64 -9.20
N ALA A 39 -12.38 12.69 -9.86
CA ALA A 39 -11.37 12.55 -10.90
C ALA A 39 -10.08 11.91 -10.36
N GLN A 40 -9.61 12.37 -9.19
CA GLN A 40 -8.42 11.78 -8.56
C GLN A 40 -8.65 10.34 -8.10
N ILE A 41 -9.82 10.03 -7.54
CA ILE A 41 -10.15 8.65 -7.14
C ILE A 41 -10.10 7.72 -8.35
N LYS A 42 -10.67 8.09 -9.50
CA LYS A 42 -10.63 7.28 -10.71
C LYS A 42 -9.21 7.06 -11.21
N MET A 43 -8.35 8.08 -11.21
CA MET A 43 -6.94 7.90 -11.55
C MET A 43 -6.23 6.91 -10.62
N LEU A 44 -6.53 6.96 -9.32
CA LEU A 44 -5.95 6.03 -8.34
C LEU A 44 -6.52 4.62 -8.49
N GLU A 45 -7.82 4.47 -8.79
CA GLU A 45 -8.47 3.21 -9.10
C GLU A 45 -7.85 2.56 -10.35
N ASP A 46 -7.68 3.34 -11.43
CA ASP A 46 -7.02 2.88 -12.67
C ASP A 46 -5.58 2.43 -12.43
N ALA A 47 -4.87 3.08 -11.49
CA ALA A 47 -3.53 2.67 -11.07
C ALA A 47 -3.53 1.37 -10.23
N GLY A 48 -4.70 0.94 -9.70
CA GLY A 48 -4.89 -0.27 -8.89
C GLY A 48 -5.06 -0.02 -7.39
N CYS A 49 -5.51 1.17 -7.00
CA CYS A 49 -5.99 1.43 -5.64
C CYS A 49 -7.27 0.62 -5.38
N GLU A 50 -7.35 -0.06 -4.24
CA GLU A 50 -8.50 -0.90 -3.89
C GLU A 50 -9.39 -0.28 -2.82
N ILE A 51 -8.85 0.63 -2.02
CA ILE A 51 -9.58 1.38 -0.98
C ILE A 51 -9.08 2.82 -1.01
N ILE A 52 -9.98 3.78 -1.07
CA ILE A 52 -9.58 5.19 -1.07
C ILE A 52 -10.02 5.92 0.20
N ARG A 53 -9.19 6.84 0.69
CA ARG A 53 -9.50 7.67 1.85
C ARG A 53 -9.55 9.15 1.48
N VAL A 54 -10.51 9.87 2.06
CA VAL A 54 -10.62 11.32 1.97
C VAL A 54 -10.60 11.97 3.35
N ALA A 55 -10.08 13.19 3.45
CA ALA A 55 -10.14 13.98 4.68
C ALA A 55 -11.56 14.56 4.84
N VAL A 56 -12.08 14.55 6.06
CA VAL A 56 -13.38 15.14 6.36
C VAL A 56 -13.20 16.18 7.47
N PRO A 57 -12.80 17.42 7.11
CA PRO A 57 -12.51 18.48 8.08
C PRO A 57 -13.76 19.13 8.66
N ASP A 58 -14.88 19.11 7.94
CA ASP A 58 -16.12 19.81 8.30
C ASP A 58 -17.37 19.11 7.75
N MET A 59 -18.54 19.69 8.06
CA MET A 59 -19.84 19.14 7.69
C MET A 59 -20.09 19.17 6.18
N GLU A 60 -19.58 20.17 5.46
CA GLU A 60 -19.71 20.26 4.00
C GLU A 60 -18.98 19.09 3.32
N ALA A 61 -17.75 18.78 3.78
CA ALA A 61 -17.01 17.60 3.32
C ALA A 61 -17.74 16.29 3.67
N ALA A 62 -18.35 16.20 4.86
CA ALA A 62 -19.13 15.03 5.24
C ALA A 62 -20.37 14.82 4.35
N GLN A 63 -21.04 15.90 3.96
CA GLN A 63 -22.19 15.87 3.05
C GLN A 63 -21.80 15.56 1.59
N ALA A 64 -20.59 15.91 1.18
CA ALA A 64 -20.06 15.58 -0.15
C ALA A 64 -19.88 14.07 -0.38
N ILE A 65 -19.74 13.27 0.69
CA ILE A 65 -19.51 11.82 0.62
C ILE A 65 -20.55 11.11 -0.26
N ALA A 66 -21.83 11.41 -0.11
CA ALA A 66 -22.88 10.76 -0.89
C ALA A 66 -22.72 10.99 -2.40
N LYS A 67 -22.33 12.21 -2.81
CA LYS A 67 -22.11 12.54 -4.22
C LYS A 67 -20.85 11.90 -4.78
N ILE A 68 -19.81 11.76 -3.95
CA ILE A 68 -18.56 11.06 -4.33
C ILE A 68 -18.86 9.58 -4.52
N LYS A 69 -19.50 8.94 -3.54
CA LYS A 69 -19.83 7.50 -3.57
C LYS A 69 -20.62 7.08 -4.80
N GLN A 70 -21.52 7.92 -5.30
CA GLN A 70 -22.31 7.61 -6.51
C GLN A 70 -21.49 7.56 -7.80
N GLN A 71 -20.24 8.02 -7.79
CA GLN A 71 -19.41 8.17 -8.99
C GLN A 71 -18.12 7.35 -8.99
N ILE A 72 -17.87 6.57 -7.94
CA ILE A 72 -16.67 5.73 -7.76
C ILE A 72 -17.06 4.28 -7.56
N ASN A 73 -16.14 3.35 -7.84
CA ASN A 73 -16.41 1.90 -7.70
C ASN A 73 -15.73 1.29 -6.47
N ILE A 74 -14.63 1.89 -5.99
CA ILE A 74 -13.87 1.37 -4.85
C ILE A 74 -14.41 1.90 -3.52
N PRO A 75 -14.25 1.16 -2.41
CA PRO A 75 -14.66 1.59 -1.07
C PRO A 75 -14.02 2.90 -0.63
N LEU A 76 -14.83 3.76 -0.01
CA LEU A 76 -14.45 5.08 0.48
C LEU A 76 -14.29 5.09 2.00
N VAL A 77 -13.20 5.69 2.50
CA VAL A 77 -12.89 5.84 3.93
C VAL A 77 -12.91 7.31 4.32
N ALA A 78 -13.69 7.68 5.33
CA ALA A 78 -13.66 9.02 5.92
C ALA A 78 -12.60 9.12 7.01
N ASP A 79 -11.70 10.10 6.89
CA ASP A 79 -10.67 10.41 7.91
C ASP A 79 -11.17 11.54 8.81
N ILE A 80 -11.53 11.21 10.05
CA ILE A 80 -12.15 12.12 11.01
C ILE A 80 -11.29 12.19 12.26
N HIS A 81 -10.96 13.40 12.70
CA HIS A 81 -10.01 13.59 13.80
C HIS A 81 -10.67 13.91 15.15
N PHE A 82 -11.64 14.83 15.22
CA PHE A 82 -12.09 15.39 16.50
C PHE A 82 -13.60 15.46 16.67
N ASP A 83 -14.39 15.59 15.60
CA ASP A 83 -15.81 15.79 15.70
C ASP A 83 -16.62 14.55 15.32
N TYR A 84 -17.23 13.92 16.32
CA TYR A 84 -18.07 12.72 16.15
C TYR A 84 -19.27 12.95 15.20
N ARG A 85 -19.78 14.20 15.08
CA ARG A 85 -20.90 14.52 14.21
C ARG A 85 -20.57 14.31 12.73
N LEU A 86 -19.30 14.54 12.37
CA LEU A 86 -18.80 14.28 11.02
C LEU A 86 -18.82 12.77 10.71
N ALA A 87 -18.48 11.94 11.70
CA ALA A 87 -18.56 10.48 11.55
C ALA A 87 -20.01 10.03 11.33
N LEU A 88 -20.95 10.55 12.12
CA LEU A 88 -22.37 10.24 11.97
C LEU A 88 -22.92 10.67 10.60
N GLU A 89 -22.56 11.88 10.13
CA GLU A 89 -22.99 12.36 8.82
C GLU A 89 -22.38 11.54 7.67
N CYS A 90 -21.09 11.14 7.76
CA CYS A 90 -20.47 10.25 6.77
C CYS A 90 -21.15 8.87 6.73
N ILE A 91 -21.48 8.30 7.89
CA ILE A 91 -22.20 7.02 8.00
C ILE A 91 -23.57 7.14 7.31
N LYS A 92 -24.32 8.18 7.59
CA LYS A 92 -25.62 8.49 6.95
C LYS A 92 -25.48 8.63 5.43
N ASN A 93 -24.38 9.19 4.94
CA ASN A 93 -24.08 9.38 3.52
C ASN A 93 -23.44 8.16 2.83
N GLY A 94 -23.41 6.99 3.48
CA GLY A 94 -23.02 5.71 2.88
C GLY A 94 -21.51 5.49 2.75
N ILE A 95 -20.72 6.00 3.68
CA ILE A 95 -19.29 5.70 3.77
C ILE A 95 -19.05 4.20 4.04
N ASP A 96 -17.96 3.63 3.53
CA ASP A 96 -17.65 2.21 3.72
C ASP A 96 -16.77 1.93 4.96
N LYS A 97 -16.04 2.92 5.45
CA LYS A 97 -15.25 2.83 6.68
C LYS A 97 -15.01 4.21 7.25
N VAL A 98 -14.98 4.34 8.58
CA VAL A 98 -14.52 5.55 9.25
C VAL A 98 -13.17 5.33 9.91
N ARG A 99 -12.26 6.31 9.79
CA ARG A 99 -11.02 6.34 10.56
C ARG A 99 -11.14 7.38 11.66
N ILE A 100 -11.04 6.92 12.89
CA ILE A 100 -11.10 7.76 14.09
C ILE A 100 -10.08 7.28 15.14
N ASN A 101 -9.83 8.11 16.13
CA ASN A 101 -9.25 7.68 17.41
C ASN A 101 -10.31 7.88 18.48
N PRO A 102 -10.87 6.80 19.09
CA PRO A 102 -11.92 6.93 20.08
C PRO A 102 -11.60 7.89 21.22
N GLY A 103 -10.35 7.94 21.67
CA GLY A 103 -9.91 8.88 22.71
C GLY A 103 -9.91 10.37 22.32
N ASN A 104 -9.95 10.69 21.01
CA ASN A 104 -9.87 12.07 20.52
C ASN A 104 -11.22 12.62 20.04
N ILE A 105 -12.22 11.76 19.86
CA ILE A 105 -13.49 12.14 19.21
C ILE A 105 -14.52 12.75 20.19
N GLY A 106 -14.20 12.70 21.48
CA GLY A 106 -15.00 13.28 22.56
C GLY A 106 -15.28 12.34 23.73
N SER A 107 -16.36 12.60 24.48
CA SER A 107 -16.74 11.76 25.61
C SER A 107 -17.16 10.35 25.18
N ARG A 108 -17.20 9.42 26.14
CA ARG A 108 -17.62 8.03 25.94
C ARG A 108 -19.00 7.91 25.27
N ASP A 109 -19.94 8.79 25.61
CA ASP A 109 -21.27 8.82 24.99
C ASP A 109 -21.20 9.17 23.49
N LYS A 110 -20.30 10.07 23.10
CA LYS A 110 -20.07 10.42 21.70
C LYS A 110 -19.44 9.28 20.91
N VAL A 111 -18.49 8.58 21.51
CA VAL A 111 -17.90 7.36 20.90
C VAL A 111 -19.00 6.29 20.75
N LYS A 112 -19.87 6.13 21.74
CA LYS A 112 -20.99 5.21 21.68
C LYS A 112 -21.94 5.51 20.52
N LEU A 113 -22.29 6.78 20.30
CA LEU A 113 -23.14 7.20 19.17
C LEU A 113 -22.52 6.77 17.81
N VAL A 114 -21.22 6.98 17.65
CA VAL A 114 -20.50 6.57 16.42
C VAL A 114 -20.47 5.05 16.29
N ALA A 115 -20.15 4.31 17.35
CA ALA A 115 -20.09 2.87 17.34
C ALA A 115 -21.47 2.24 17.05
N ASP A 116 -22.53 2.75 17.67
CA ASP A 116 -23.91 2.28 17.44
C ASP A 116 -24.35 2.55 15.98
N ALA A 117 -24.05 3.73 15.45
CA ALA A 117 -24.36 4.07 14.05
C ALA A 117 -23.55 3.22 13.06
N ALA A 118 -22.27 3.01 13.32
CA ALA A 118 -21.39 2.17 12.51
C ALA A 118 -21.87 0.71 12.51
N LYS A 119 -22.22 0.17 13.69
CA LYS A 119 -22.77 -1.19 13.86
C LYS A 119 -24.08 -1.38 13.11
N ALA A 120 -25.02 -0.42 13.23
CA ALA A 120 -26.30 -0.48 12.54
C ALA A 120 -26.20 -0.47 11.02
N ASN A 121 -25.10 0.06 10.47
CA ASN A 121 -24.84 0.14 9.03
C ASN A 121 -23.74 -0.81 8.55
N SER A 122 -23.23 -1.71 9.42
CA SER A 122 -22.12 -2.66 9.12
C SER A 122 -20.86 -1.94 8.59
N ILE A 123 -20.56 -0.77 9.15
CA ILE A 123 -19.40 0.05 8.77
C ILE A 123 -18.27 -0.17 9.77
N PRO A 124 -17.11 -0.69 9.35
CA PRO A 124 -15.97 -0.89 10.22
C PRO A 124 -15.30 0.43 10.64
N ILE A 125 -14.66 0.40 11.80
CA ILE A 125 -13.90 1.51 12.35
C ILE A 125 -12.41 1.18 12.26
N ARG A 126 -11.60 2.09 11.70
CA ARG A 126 -10.16 2.02 11.82
C ARG A 126 -9.65 2.94 12.91
N ILE A 127 -9.01 2.35 13.90
CA ILE A 127 -8.24 3.04 14.93
C ILE A 127 -6.88 3.43 14.34
N GLY A 128 -6.54 4.73 14.36
CA GLY A 128 -5.29 5.22 13.78
C GLY A 128 -4.36 5.86 14.82
N VAL A 129 -3.54 5.05 15.49
CA VAL A 129 -2.51 5.55 16.39
C VAL A 129 -1.34 6.11 15.60
N ASN A 130 -0.93 7.35 15.92
CA ASN A 130 0.24 8.00 15.33
C ASN A 130 1.17 8.48 16.43
N GLY A 131 2.49 8.31 16.25
CA GLY A 131 3.48 8.72 17.24
C GLY A 131 3.46 10.21 17.61
N GLY A 132 3.07 11.07 16.66
CA GLY A 132 2.97 12.51 16.90
C GLY A 132 1.70 12.96 17.64
N SER A 133 0.74 12.06 17.88
CA SER A 133 -0.54 12.37 18.55
C SER A 133 -0.89 11.39 19.67
N LEU A 134 0.14 10.82 20.32
CA LEU A 134 -0.03 9.98 21.51
C LEU A 134 -0.57 10.80 22.69
N GLU A 135 -1.29 10.11 23.56
CA GLU A 135 -1.79 10.63 24.83
C GLU A 135 -0.62 11.11 25.70
N LYS A 136 -0.78 12.27 26.34
CA LYS A 136 0.27 12.92 27.16
C LYS A 136 0.74 12.02 28.29
N GLU A 137 -0.17 11.25 28.87
CA GLU A 137 0.08 10.31 29.95
C GLU A 137 1.00 9.17 29.49
N LEU A 138 0.80 8.67 28.27
CA LEU A 138 1.65 7.62 27.68
C LEU A 138 3.03 8.18 27.30
N VAL A 139 3.07 9.39 26.75
CA VAL A 139 4.35 10.06 26.46
C VAL A 139 5.15 10.27 27.76
N ALA A 140 4.51 10.67 28.86
CA ALA A 140 5.16 10.83 30.16
C ALA A 140 5.62 9.49 30.76
N LYS A 141 4.80 8.44 30.64
CA LYS A 141 5.08 7.09 31.15
C LYS A 141 6.27 6.44 30.44
N TYR A 142 6.37 6.59 29.12
CA TYR A 142 7.37 5.88 28.30
C TYR A 142 8.52 6.76 27.79
N GLY A 143 8.50 8.05 28.11
CA GLY A 143 9.54 9.00 27.68
C GLY A 143 9.48 9.34 26.17
N GLY A 144 8.35 9.09 25.50
CA GLY A 144 8.16 9.41 24.09
C GLY A 144 7.30 8.38 23.33
N ALA A 145 7.33 8.48 22.00
CA ALA A 145 6.61 7.56 21.11
C ALA A 145 7.37 6.23 20.94
N THR A 146 7.48 5.46 21.99
CA THR A 146 8.08 4.12 21.97
C THR A 146 7.10 3.08 21.42
N ALA A 147 7.59 1.89 21.07
CA ALA A 147 6.75 0.79 20.61
C ALA A 147 5.69 0.40 21.66
N ASP A 148 6.07 0.37 22.96
CA ASP A 148 5.16 0.05 24.05
C ASP A 148 4.08 1.12 24.23
N ALA A 149 4.44 2.41 24.14
CA ALA A 149 3.47 3.51 24.21
C ALA A 149 2.43 3.43 23.08
N LEU A 150 2.89 3.13 21.85
CA LEU A 150 2.02 2.98 20.68
C LEU A 150 1.06 1.81 20.80
N VAL A 151 1.56 0.67 21.30
CA VAL A 151 0.72 -0.53 21.52
C VAL A 151 -0.28 -0.30 22.64
N GLU A 152 0.13 0.30 23.77
CA GLU A 152 -0.78 0.61 24.87
C GLU A 152 -1.89 1.57 24.43
N SER A 153 -1.55 2.62 23.65
CA SER A 153 -2.54 3.52 23.05
C SER A 153 -3.54 2.77 22.18
N ALA A 154 -3.05 1.89 21.29
CA ALA A 154 -3.92 1.10 20.43
C ALA A 154 -4.87 0.21 21.25
N MET A 155 -4.36 -0.49 22.25
CA MET A 155 -5.15 -1.35 23.14
C MET A 155 -6.18 -0.56 23.97
N GLY A 156 -5.81 0.64 24.43
CA GLY A 156 -6.74 1.55 25.11
C GLY A 156 -7.92 1.96 24.24
N HIS A 157 -7.66 2.30 22.98
CA HIS A 157 -8.72 2.63 22.01
C HIS A 157 -9.58 1.43 21.63
N ILE A 158 -9.00 0.23 21.54
CA ILE A 158 -9.73 -1.01 21.29
C ILE A 158 -10.66 -1.30 22.48
N ALA A 159 -10.16 -1.21 23.71
CA ALA A 159 -10.95 -1.46 24.92
C ALA A 159 -12.22 -0.59 24.98
N ILE A 160 -12.14 0.69 24.53
CA ILE A 160 -13.32 1.56 24.46
C ILE A 160 -14.40 1.00 23.52
N LEU A 161 -14.00 0.45 22.37
CA LEU A 161 -14.92 -0.13 21.40
C LEU A 161 -15.43 -1.52 21.84
N ASP A 162 -14.56 -2.33 22.46
CA ASP A 162 -14.94 -3.64 23.01
C ASP A 162 -16.00 -3.51 24.10
N GLU A 163 -15.90 -2.51 24.98
CA GLU A 163 -16.92 -2.22 26.00
C GLU A 163 -18.27 -1.81 25.38
N LEU A 164 -18.28 -1.34 24.15
CA LEU A 164 -19.48 -1.04 23.36
C LEU A 164 -19.93 -2.24 22.49
N ASN A 165 -19.30 -3.39 22.65
CA ASN A 165 -19.54 -4.60 21.83
C ASN A 165 -19.39 -4.33 20.32
N PHE A 166 -18.38 -3.55 19.95
CA PHE A 166 -18.04 -3.24 18.56
C PHE A 166 -16.75 -3.96 18.17
N SER A 167 -16.82 -4.89 17.21
CA SER A 167 -15.73 -5.80 16.83
C SER A 167 -15.16 -5.59 15.44
N ASP A 168 -15.86 -4.86 14.56
CA ASP A 168 -15.40 -4.61 13.18
C ASP A 168 -14.31 -3.52 13.15
N ILE A 169 -13.15 -3.86 13.70
CA ILE A 169 -12.04 -2.94 13.95
C ILE A 169 -10.86 -3.30 13.06
N VAL A 170 -10.21 -2.30 12.48
CA VAL A 170 -8.88 -2.36 11.88
C VAL A 170 -7.96 -1.42 12.67
N VAL A 171 -6.71 -1.81 12.90
CA VAL A 171 -5.76 -0.97 13.65
C VAL A 171 -4.62 -0.52 12.75
N SER A 172 -4.19 0.73 12.90
CA SER A 172 -2.94 1.23 12.32
C SER A 172 -2.08 1.90 13.39
N ILE A 173 -0.79 1.54 13.44
CA ILE A 173 0.20 2.07 14.39
C ILE A 173 1.31 2.70 13.56
N LYS A 174 1.30 4.03 13.40
CA LYS A 174 2.19 4.72 12.47
C LYS A 174 3.14 5.67 13.20
N VAL A 175 4.40 5.56 12.83
CA VAL A 175 5.46 6.45 13.27
C VAL A 175 6.50 6.58 12.16
N SER A 176 7.23 7.69 12.11
CA SER A 176 8.26 7.95 11.08
C SER A 176 9.56 7.17 11.30
N ASN A 177 9.79 6.69 12.52
CA ASN A 177 10.92 5.84 12.89
C ASN A 177 10.59 4.38 12.55
N VAL A 178 11.19 3.84 11.50
CA VAL A 178 10.91 2.49 10.99
C VAL A 178 11.20 1.39 12.04
N PRO A 179 12.36 1.35 12.74
CA PRO A 179 12.59 0.39 13.82
C PRO A 179 11.50 0.36 14.88
N VAL A 180 11.09 1.52 15.39
CA VAL A 180 10.01 1.62 16.40
C VAL A 180 8.68 1.13 15.83
N MET A 181 8.37 1.46 14.59
CA MET A 181 7.16 0.99 13.90
C MET A 181 7.14 -0.54 13.80
N LEU A 182 8.24 -1.14 13.34
CA LEU A 182 8.36 -2.60 13.22
C LEU A 182 8.16 -3.29 14.56
N GLU A 183 8.81 -2.78 15.61
CA GLU A 183 8.66 -3.32 16.97
C GLU A 183 7.21 -3.22 17.46
N ALA A 184 6.54 -2.08 17.25
CA ALA A 184 5.16 -1.87 17.67
C ALA A 184 4.20 -2.84 16.99
N TYR A 185 4.29 -3.01 15.65
CA TYR A 185 3.45 -3.97 14.93
C TYR A 185 3.71 -5.42 15.34
N ARG A 186 4.98 -5.82 15.52
CA ARG A 186 5.34 -7.16 16.01
C ARG A 186 4.82 -7.45 17.42
N LYS A 187 4.83 -6.44 18.31
CA LYS A 187 4.26 -6.57 19.66
C LYS A 187 2.74 -6.70 19.59
N PHE A 188 2.08 -5.89 18.77
CA PHE A 188 0.63 -5.91 18.62
C PHE A 188 0.15 -7.23 18.00
N ASP A 189 0.79 -7.74 16.95
CA ASP A 189 0.46 -9.01 16.29
C ASP A 189 0.46 -10.21 17.27
N LYS A 190 1.36 -10.20 18.26
CA LYS A 190 1.42 -11.26 19.27
C LYS A 190 0.23 -11.30 20.22
N ILE A 191 -0.42 -10.17 20.45
CA ILE A 191 -1.45 -10.01 21.48
C ILE A 191 -2.87 -9.84 20.93
N SER A 192 -3.02 -9.59 19.63
CA SER A 192 -4.30 -9.30 18.99
C SER A 192 -4.48 -10.05 17.69
N ASP A 193 -5.73 -10.36 17.32
CA ASP A 193 -6.15 -10.90 16.02
C ASP A 193 -6.84 -9.86 15.13
N ILE A 194 -6.79 -8.60 15.53
CA ILE A 194 -7.38 -7.49 14.78
C ILE A 194 -6.54 -7.20 13.53
N PRO A 195 -7.17 -7.05 12.35
CA PRO A 195 -6.46 -6.73 11.11
C PRO A 195 -5.66 -5.44 11.19
N LEU A 196 -4.48 -5.47 10.58
CA LEU A 196 -3.51 -4.38 10.62
C LEU A 196 -3.45 -3.61 9.31
N HIS A 197 -3.61 -2.28 9.40
CA HIS A 197 -3.31 -1.36 8.32
C HIS A 197 -1.90 -0.79 8.50
N ILE A 198 -0.95 -1.32 7.73
CA ILE A 198 0.46 -0.97 7.86
C ILE A 198 0.86 0.20 6.95
N GLY A 199 1.92 0.90 7.32
CA GLY A 199 2.50 1.99 6.53
C GLY A 199 3.37 2.90 7.37
N VAL A 200 4.36 3.51 6.73
CA VAL A 200 5.24 4.52 7.36
C VAL A 200 4.58 5.88 7.20
N THR A 201 4.48 6.67 8.30
CA THR A 201 4.04 8.06 8.22
C THR A 201 5.25 8.99 8.08
N GLU A 202 5.04 10.17 7.45
CA GLU A 202 6.12 11.17 7.29
C GLU A 202 7.39 10.56 6.68
N SER A 203 7.20 9.72 5.65
CA SER A 203 8.30 8.96 5.07
C SER A 203 9.27 9.85 4.27
N GLY A 204 8.82 11.04 3.84
CA GLY A 204 9.62 12.03 3.10
C GLY A 204 9.31 12.05 1.60
N THR A 205 10.22 12.68 0.85
CA THR A 205 10.12 12.77 -0.61
C THR A 205 10.24 11.41 -1.27
N GLU A 206 9.97 11.34 -2.57
CA GLU A 206 9.91 10.10 -3.36
C GLU A 206 11.10 9.15 -3.06
N ARG A 207 12.34 9.65 -3.10
CA ARG A 207 13.53 8.81 -2.88
C ARG A 207 13.58 8.17 -1.46
N MET A 208 13.51 8.99 -0.43
CA MET A 208 13.60 8.47 0.95
C MET A 208 12.31 7.79 1.41
N GLY A 209 11.18 8.28 0.91
CA GLY A 209 9.89 7.66 1.17
C GLY A 209 9.80 6.25 0.57
N THR A 210 10.34 6.04 -0.64
CA THR A 210 10.48 4.71 -1.24
C THR A 210 11.29 3.78 -0.36
N VAL A 211 12.48 4.22 0.07
CA VAL A 211 13.36 3.40 0.94
C VAL A 211 12.67 3.05 2.26
N LYS A 212 12.13 4.05 2.97
CA LYS A 212 11.46 3.81 4.26
C LYS A 212 10.23 2.91 4.13
N SER A 213 9.41 3.13 3.10
CA SER A 213 8.19 2.33 2.88
C SER A 213 8.55 0.90 2.49
N SER A 214 9.50 0.70 1.57
CA SER A 214 9.94 -0.63 1.16
C SER A 214 10.52 -1.42 2.33
N VAL A 215 11.37 -0.81 3.16
CA VAL A 215 11.95 -1.46 4.34
C VAL A 215 10.87 -1.72 5.39
N GLY A 216 10.07 -0.70 5.74
CA GLY A 216 9.11 -0.81 6.83
C GLY A 216 7.93 -1.73 6.50
N ILE A 217 7.31 -1.55 5.34
CA ILE A 217 6.17 -2.37 4.91
C ILE A 217 6.67 -3.77 4.52
N GLY A 218 7.76 -3.84 3.73
CA GLY A 218 8.30 -5.11 3.25
C GLY A 218 8.74 -6.04 4.38
N ALA A 219 9.38 -5.51 5.43
CA ALA A 219 9.77 -6.31 6.60
C ALA A 219 8.54 -6.91 7.31
N LEU A 220 7.47 -6.13 7.55
CA LEU A 220 6.25 -6.64 8.18
C LEU A 220 5.57 -7.70 7.33
N LEU A 221 5.37 -7.42 6.04
CA LEU A 221 4.72 -8.35 5.11
C LEU A 221 5.49 -9.66 4.96
N SER A 222 6.83 -9.62 4.93
CA SER A 222 7.66 -10.84 4.87
C SER A 222 7.52 -11.73 6.11
N GLU A 223 7.11 -11.15 7.24
CA GLU A 223 6.77 -11.86 8.48
C GLU A 223 5.29 -12.28 8.55
N GLY A 224 4.49 -11.94 7.52
CA GLY A 224 3.05 -12.17 7.47
C GLY A 224 2.24 -11.18 8.29
N ILE A 225 2.80 -10.04 8.68
CA ILE A 225 2.14 -8.99 9.48
C ILE A 225 1.63 -7.90 8.55
N GLY A 226 0.31 -7.66 8.54
CA GLY A 226 -0.33 -6.62 7.75
C GLY A 226 -1.35 -7.16 6.76
N ASP A 227 -2.56 -6.60 6.78
CA ASP A 227 -3.72 -7.05 6.02
C ASP A 227 -4.16 -6.01 4.98
N THR A 228 -3.76 -4.77 5.18
CA THR A 228 -3.94 -3.66 4.25
C THR A 228 -2.80 -2.67 4.42
N MET A 229 -2.39 -2.00 3.36
CA MET A 229 -1.23 -1.13 3.39
C MET A 229 -1.48 0.22 2.75
N ARG A 230 -0.70 1.23 3.18
CA ARG A 230 -0.59 2.51 2.48
C ARG A 230 0.87 2.96 2.45
N VAL A 231 1.39 3.15 1.25
CA VAL A 231 2.59 3.95 1.03
C VAL A 231 2.24 5.43 1.18
N SER A 232 3.12 6.22 1.75
CA SER A 232 2.94 7.67 1.90
C SER A 232 4.19 8.39 1.39
N LEU A 233 4.03 9.20 0.34
CA LEU A 233 5.11 9.95 -0.29
C LEU A 233 4.75 11.43 -0.37
N THR A 234 5.75 12.31 -0.28
CA THR A 234 5.59 13.70 -0.70
C THR A 234 5.77 13.74 -2.22
N ALA A 235 4.76 13.22 -2.95
CA ALA A 235 4.72 13.08 -4.40
C ALA A 235 3.27 12.92 -4.88
N ASP A 236 3.06 12.71 -6.20
CA ASP A 236 1.77 12.32 -6.75
C ASP A 236 1.28 11.01 -6.12
N PRO A 237 0.03 10.95 -5.61
CA PRO A 237 -0.51 9.74 -4.97
C PRO A 237 -0.53 8.48 -5.86
N VAL A 238 -0.56 8.62 -7.18
CA VAL A 238 -0.46 7.49 -8.12
C VAL A 238 0.87 6.74 -7.94
N LYS A 239 1.96 7.45 -7.64
CA LYS A 239 3.26 6.82 -7.34
C LYS A 239 3.24 5.96 -6.08
N GLU A 240 2.40 6.30 -5.10
CA GLU A 240 2.20 5.49 -3.89
C GLU A 240 1.63 4.11 -4.25
N ILE A 241 0.71 4.05 -5.23
CA ILE A 241 0.10 2.79 -5.68
C ILE A 241 1.11 1.92 -6.43
N TYR A 242 1.89 2.50 -7.34
CA TYR A 242 2.92 1.74 -8.06
C TYR A 242 3.94 1.14 -7.08
N LEU A 243 4.44 1.95 -6.14
CA LEU A 243 5.37 1.44 -5.13
C LEU A 243 4.73 0.35 -4.24
N ALA A 244 3.44 0.47 -3.91
CA ALA A 244 2.75 -0.56 -3.15
C ALA A 244 2.66 -1.88 -3.94
N LYS A 245 2.35 -1.82 -5.23
CA LYS A 245 2.37 -2.98 -6.14
C LYS A 245 3.76 -3.60 -6.22
N ASP A 246 4.80 -2.77 -6.40
CA ASP A 246 6.19 -3.24 -6.46
C ASP A 246 6.59 -4.00 -5.20
N ILE A 247 6.25 -3.48 -4.01
CA ILE A 247 6.52 -4.15 -2.73
C ILE A 247 5.82 -5.52 -2.67
N LEU A 248 4.54 -5.59 -3.03
CA LEU A 248 3.78 -6.85 -3.02
C LEU A 248 4.30 -7.85 -4.06
N SER A 249 4.69 -7.37 -5.24
CA SER A 249 5.26 -8.19 -6.31
C SER A 249 6.62 -8.78 -5.92
N VAL A 250 7.54 -7.96 -5.39
CA VAL A 250 8.86 -8.41 -4.93
C VAL A 250 8.77 -9.44 -3.81
N LEU A 251 7.72 -9.37 -2.97
CA LEU A 251 7.45 -10.37 -1.94
C LEU A 251 6.69 -11.61 -2.46
N GLY A 252 6.36 -11.67 -3.76
CA GLY A 252 5.59 -12.77 -4.35
C GLY A 252 4.14 -12.86 -3.85
N MET A 253 3.62 -11.79 -3.22
CA MET A 253 2.26 -11.73 -2.68
C MET A 253 1.22 -11.39 -3.76
N ARG A 254 1.65 -10.74 -4.83
CA ARG A 254 0.88 -10.48 -6.05
C ARG A 254 1.70 -10.82 -7.27
N LYS A 255 1.02 -11.24 -8.33
CA LYS A 255 1.62 -11.51 -9.64
C LYS A 255 1.02 -10.55 -10.67
N ASP A 256 0.95 -9.28 -10.32
CA ASP A 256 0.38 -8.25 -11.17
C ASP A 256 1.51 -7.59 -11.97
N GLY A 257 1.50 -7.77 -13.29
CA GLY A 257 2.47 -7.15 -14.18
C GLY A 257 3.74 -7.95 -14.44
N VAL A 258 4.72 -7.30 -15.05
CA VAL A 258 5.98 -7.90 -15.46
C VAL A 258 7.03 -7.80 -14.35
N GLU A 259 7.60 -8.94 -13.95
CA GLU A 259 8.80 -8.97 -13.11
C GLU A 259 10.02 -8.63 -13.97
N PHE A 260 10.66 -7.50 -13.70
CA PHE A 260 11.85 -7.07 -14.44
C PHE A 260 13.13 -7.37 -13.66
N VAL A 261 14.10 -7.99 -14.33
CA VAL A 261 15.41 -8.32 -13.76
C VAL A 261 16.51 -7.82 -14.65
N SER A 262 17.50 -7.13 -14.09
CA SER A 262 18.71 -6.78 -14.81
C SER A 262 19.96 -7.04 -13.98
N CYS A 263 21.05 -7.44 -14.61
CA CYS A 263 22.32 -7.58 -13.92
C CYS A 263 22.96 -6.21 -13.62
N PRO A 264 23.78 -6.09 -12.56
CA PRO A 264 24.58 -4.89 -12.33
C PRO A 264 25.62 -4.72 -13.43
N THR A 265 26.02 -3.48 -13.71
CA THR A 265 27.14 -3.18 -14.61
C THR A 265 28.44 -3.77 -14.05
N CYS A 266 29.22 -4.44 -14.91
CA CYS A 266 30.54 -4.98 -14.56
C CYS A 266 31.48 -4.93 -15.75
N GLY A 267 32.76 -5.29 -15.58
CA GLY A 267 33.75 -5.28 -16.66
C GLY A 267 33.48 -6.25 -17.84
N ARG A 268 32.45 -7.11 -17.74
CA ARG A 268 32.01 -8.01 -18.82
C ARG A 268 30.88 -7.42 -19.66
N THR A 269 30.30 -6.28 -19.28
CA THR A 269 29.20 -5.63 -19.99
C THR A 269 29.68 -5.18 -21.39
N GLN A 270 28.96 -5.56 -22.44
CA GLN A 270 29.34 -5.35 -23.85
C GLN A 270 28.32 -4.46 -24.61
N ILE A 271 27.29 -3.98 -23.96
CA ILE A 271 26.21 -3.14 -24.50
C ILE A 271 25.97 -1.93 -23.60
N ASP A 272 25.23 -0.95 -24.07
CA ASP A 272 24.72 0.13 -23.19
C ASP A 272 23.60 -0.39 -22.28
N LEU A 273 24.01 -1.22 -21.31
CA LEU A 273 23.08 -1.91 -20.39
C LEU A 273 22.16 -0.95 -19.66
N ILE A 274 22.67 0.19 -19.18
CA ILE A 274 21.88 1.15 -18.41
C ILE A 274 20.76 1.73 -19.24
N LYS A 275 21.06 2.14 -20.47
CA LYS A 275 20.07 2.69 -21.40
C LYS A 275 19.03 1.65 -21.79
N ILE A 276 19.48 0.46 -22.16
CA ILE A 276 18.59 -0.63 -22.59
C ILE A 276 17.68 -1.09 -21.44
N ALA A 277 18.23 -1.27 -20.24
CA ALA A 277 17.46 -1.68 -19.08
C ALA A 277 16.36 -0.66 -18.74
N ARG A 278 16.68 0.63 -18.70
CA ARG A 278 15.70 1.69 -18.46
C ARG A 278 14.61 1.72 -19.53
N GLU A 279 15.00 1.64 -20.81
CA GLU A 279 14.02 1.65 -21.90
C GLU A 279 13.07 0.44 -21.85
N VAL A 280 13.59 -0.74 -21.52
CA VAL A 280 12.77 -1.94 -21.35
C VAL A 280 11.85 -1.78 -20.14
N GLU A 281 12.39 -1.39 -18.98
CA GLU A 281 11.61 -1.19 -17.76
C GLU A 281 10.47 -0.18 -17.97
N ASP A 282 10.74 0.95 -18.62
CA ASP A 282 9.74 1.98 -18.92
C ASP A 282 8.61 1.45 -19.83
N ARG A 283 8.94 0.60 -20.81
CA ARG A 283 7.94 -0.01 -21.70
C ARG A 283 7.10 -1.11 -21.02
N LEU A 284 7.64 -1.76 -19.99
CA LEU A 284 6.98 -2.82 -19.25
C LEU A 284 6.05 -2.32 -18.14
N LYS A 285 6.24 -1.09 -17.67
CA LYS A 285 5.53 -0.50 -16.52
C LYS A 285 4.01 -0.65 -16.52
N ASN A 286 3.39 -0.56 -17.71
CA ASN A 286 1.94 -0.59 -17.87
C ASN A 286 1.44 -1.87 -18.55
N MET A 287 2.29 -2.89 -18.63
CA MET A 287 1.96 -4.14 -19.27
C MET A 287 1.32 -5.10 -18.26
N ASP A 288 0.07 -5.44 -18.49
CA ASP A 288 -0.67 -6.41 -17.68
C ASP A 288 -0.39 -7.85 -18.18
N LYS A 289 0.86 -8.30 -17.96
CA LYS A 289 1.30 -9.68 -18.27
C LYS A 289 2.07 -10.23 -17.09
N ASN A 290 1.69 -11.40 -16.63
CA ASN A 290 2.40 -12.11 -15.57
C ASN A 290 3.59 -12.90 -16.15
N ILE A 291 4.67 -12.19 -16.49
CA ILE A 291 5.90 -12.75 -17.07
C ILE A 291 7.13 -12.14 -16.39
N LYS A 292 8.24 -12.87 -16.44
CA LYS A 292 9.54 -12.41 -15.99
C LYS A 292 10.43 -12.06 -17.18
N VAL A 293 10.88 -10.80 -17.25
CA VAL A 293 11.72 -10.26 -18.33
C VAL A 293 13.10 -9.92 -17.80
N ALA A 294 14.15 -10.34 -18.51
CA ALA A 294 15.53 -10.10 -18.10
C ALA A 294 16.35 -9.29 -19.12
N VAL A 295 17.17 -8.36 -18.61
CA VAL A 295 18.16 -7.62 -19.41
C VAL A 295 19.55 -7.83 -18.83
N MET A 296 20.40 -8.56 -19.55
CA MET A 296 21.70 -8.99 -19.09
C MET A 296 22.83 -8.38 -19.91
N GLY A 297 23.88 -7.88 -19.24
CA GLY A 297 24.96 -7.12 -19.87
C GLY A 297 25.95 -7.97 -20.68
N CYS A 298 25.99 -9.31 -20.54
CA CYS A 298 26.86 -10.19 -21.30
C CYS A 298 26.20 -11.53 -21.62
N ALA A 299 26.51 -12.08 -22.79
CA ALA A 299 25.99 -13.36 -23.27
C ALA A 299 26.61 -14.59 -22.57
N VAL A 300 27.74 -14.42 -21.86
CA VAL A 300 28.44 -15.56 -21.23
C VAL A 300 27.66 -16.11 -20.05
N ASN A 301 27.26 -15.24 -19.13
CA ASN A 301 26.54 -15.64 -17.92
C ASN A 301 25.05 -15.30 -17.96
N GLY A 302 24.66 -14.33 -18.82
CA GLY A 302 23.33 -13.75 -18.85
C GLY A 302 22.19 -14.78 -18.92
N PRO A 303 22.16 -15.67 -19.93
CA PRO A 303 21.11 -16.68 -20.03
C PRO A 303 21.09 -17.69 -18.86
N GLY A 304 22.26 -17.96 -18.28
CA GLY A 304 22.36 -18.87 -17.12
C GLY A 304 21.87 -18.24 -15.83
N GLU A 305 22.25 -16.98 -15.57
CA GLU A 305 21.83 -16.22 -14.38
C GLU A 305 20.33 -15.84 -14.42
N ALA A 306 19.77 -15.68 -15.61
CA ALA A 306 18.35 -15.33 -15.81
C ALA A 306 17.56 -16.50 -16.44
N ARG A 307 17.93 -17.76 -16.17
CA ARG A 307 17.27 -18.94 -16.75
C ARG A 307 15.81 -19.12 -16.36
N ASP A 308 15.39 -18.51 -15.28
CA ASP A 308 14.02 -18.50 -14.79
C ASP A 308 13.15 -17.40 -15.44
N ALA A 309 13.79 -16.46 -16.19
CA ALA A 309 13.04 -15.48 -16.95
C ALA A 309 12.34 -16.11 -18.16
N ASP A 310 11.08 -15.71 -18.39
CA ASP A 310 10.32 -16.20 -19.54
C ASP A 310 10.94 -15.77 -20.86
N ILE A 311 11.49 -14.54 -20.88
CA ILE A 311 12.22 -14.00 -22.02
C ILE A 311 13.25 -12.98 -21.54
N GLY A 312 14.33 -12.81 -22.30
CA GLY A 312 15.31 -11.76 -22.02
C GLY A 312 16.29 -11.54 -23.15
N ILE A 313 17.11 -10.51 -22.97
CA ILE A 313 18.27 -10.21 -23.84
C ILE A 313 19.56 -10.28 -23.04
N ALA A 314 20.63 -10.70 -23.72
CA ALA A 314 21.97 -10.71 -23.15
C ALA A 314 22.95 -10.09 -24.14
N GLY A 315 23.78 -9.14 -23.66
CA GLY A 315 24.69 -8.34 -24.48
C GLY A 315 25.84 -9.13 -25.09
N GLY A 316 26.19 -8.82 -26.32
CA GLY A 316 27.39 -9.25 -27.05
C GLY A 316 28.02 -8.07 -27.76
N LYS A 317 29.12 -8.28 -28.49
CA LYS A 317 29.82 -7.22 -29.22
C LYS A 317 28.98 -6.71 -30.40
N GLY A 318 28.29 -5.55 -30.23
CA GLY A 318 27.43 -4.93 -31.24
C GLY A 318 26.12 -5.69 -31.52
N GLU A 319 25.86 -6.72 -30.80
CA GLU A 319 24.66 -7.57 -30.92
C GLU A 319 24.12 -7.99 -29.56
N CYS A 320 22.83 -8.31 -29.48
CA CYS A 320 22.21 -8.93 -28.30
C CYS A 320 21.69 -10.31 -28.65
N LEU A 321 21.77 -11.21 -27.68
CA LEU A 321 21.18 -12.54 -27.75
C LEU A 321 19.80 -12.50 -27.09
N ILE A 322 18.73 -12.81 -27.83
CA ILE A 322 17.41 -13.06 -27.26
C ILE A 322 17.39 -14.50 -26.76
N PHE A 323 16.93 -14.69 -25.52
CA PHE A 323 16.78 -16.02 -24.92
C PHE A 323 15.39 -16.17 -24.26
N LYS A 324 14.91 -17.41 -24.18
CA LYS A 324 13.68 -17.79 -23.47
C LYS A 324 14.01 -18.91 -22.49
N LYS A 325 13.67 -18.71 -21.21
CA LYS A 325 13.95 -19.69 -20.13
C LYS A 325 15.40 -20.18 -20.15
N GLY A 326 16.33 -19.24 -20.29
CA GLY A 326 17.76 -19.51 -20.36
C GLY A 326 18.28 -20.10 -21.69
N VAL A 327 17.40 -20.43 -22.63
CA VAL A 327 17.78 -21.02 -23.92
C VAL A 327 17.94 -19.92 -24.98
N PRO A 328 19.11 -19.80 -25.63
CA PRO A 328 19.33 -18.90 -26.76
C PRO A 328 18.34 -19.13 -27.90
N VAL A 329 17.73 -18.06 -28.41
CA VAL A 329 16.76 -18.13 -29.53
C VAL A 329 17.35 -17.54 -30.80
N ARG A 330 17.80 -16.29 -30.76
CA ARG A 330 18.40 -15.60 -31.90
C ARG A 330 19.23 -14.41 -31.46
N LYS A 331 20.13 -13.98 -32.36
CA LYS A 331 20.90 -12.77 -32.21
C LYS A 331 20.23 -11.63 -32.99
N VAL A 332 20.32 -10.43 -32.46
CA VAL A 332 19.81 -9.18 -33.06
C VAL A 332 20.82 -8.05 -32.89
N PRO A 333 20.92 -7.09 -33.80
CA PRO A 333 21.75 -5.91 -33.59
C PRO A 333 21.35 -5.17 -32.31
N GLU A 334 22.34 -4.67 -31.54
CA GLU A 334 22.08 -3.97 -30.27
C GLU A 334 21.00 -2.88 -30.39
N GLN A 335 21.05 -2.11 -31.47
CA GLN A 335 20.10 -1.02 -31.72
C GLN A 335 18.65 -1.46 -31.91
N LEU A 336 18.44 -2.70 -32.29
CA LEU A 336 17.09 -3.30 -32.48
C LEU A 336 16.65 -4.16 -31.30
N ALA A 337 17.51 -4.40 -30.32
CA ALA A 337 17.30 -5.39 -29.25
C ALA A 337 16.02 -5.12 -28.45
N VAL A 338 15.78 -3.87 -28.05
CA VAL A 338 14.58 -3.52 -27.28
C VAL A 338 13.30 -3.73 -28.11
N GLY A 339 13.29 -3.25 -29.36
CA GLY A 339 12.15 -3.41 -30.25
C GLY A 339 11.79 -4.88 -30.54
N GLU A 340 12.82 -5.71 -30.77
CA GLU A 340 12.64 -7.15 -31.02
C GLU A 340 12.20 -7.90 -29.75
N LEU A 341 12.74 -7.53 -28.58
CA LEU A 341 12.29 -8.07 -27.29
C LEU A 341 10.81 -7.77 -27.06
N MET A 342 10.38 -6.52 -27.25
CA MET A 342 8.98 -6.11 -27.06
C MET A 342 8.03 -6.86 -28.00
N LYS A 343 8.39 -7.03 -29.29
CA LYS A 343 7.60 -7.84 -30.24
C LYS A 343 7.44 -9.28 -29.79
N ASP A 344 8.45 -9.86 -29.18
CA ASP A 344 8.38 -11.23 -28.69
C ASP A 344 7.58 -11.33 -27.38
N ILE A 345 7.62 -10.30 -26.52
CA ILE A 345 6.80 -10.19 -25.32
C ILE A 345 5.32 -10.08 -25.66
N GLU A 346 4.97 -9.32 -26.71
CA GLU A 346 3.57 -9.17 -27.17
C GLU A 346 2.95 -10.51 -27.58
N LYS A 347 3.75 -11.48 -28.02
CA LYS A 347 3.32 -12.80 -28.47
C LYS A 347 3.21 -13.83 -27.31
N LEU A 348 3.69 -13.51 -26.11
CA LEU A 348 3.55 -14.33 -24.91
C LEU A 348 2.19 -14.10 -24.25
#